data_e773b4384754ea949881bcac0da4d122
#
_entry.id   e773b4384754ea949881bcac0da4d122
#
_cell.length_a   1.000
_cell.length_b   1.000
_cell.length_c   1.000
_cell.angle_alpha   90.00
_cell.angle_beta   90.00
_cell.angle_gamma   90.00
#
_symmetry.space_group_name_H-M   'P 1'
#
loop_
_entity.id
_entity.type
_entity.pdbx_description
1 polymer ?
#
loop_
_entity_poly.entity_id
_entity_poly.type
_entity_poly.pdbx_seq_one_letter_code
_entity_poly.pdbx_strand_id
1 'polypeptide(L)'
;QSSRPAQFAAAPSVAVLSPLYSILDYDTPLHTAATVTIRAYVPQNLQPHTTLGFVRKGKVSYAGGKYKNGAVTLSTRTLGDFCVVADPVPPRIEPRFKAGEPIRTRSITFRLRDNFSGIGSYTATLDGEWILLERNPMQGTITHTFDDSRTPKGRSYTLQLTVTDNCGNKTVWKRTITR
;
A
#
# COMPACT_ATOMS: atom_id res chain seq x y z
N GLN A 1 5.15 -14.18 26.74
CA GLN A 1 4.88 -12.91 26.07
C GLN A 1 5.06 -11.76 27.05
N SER A 2 6.00 -10.88 26.81
CA SER A 2 6.20 -9.66 27.58
C SER A 2 5.55 -8.51 26.82
N SER A 3 4.62 -7.77 27.44
CA SER A 3 4.09 -6.53 26.89
C SER A 3 4.84 -5.35 27.50
N ARG A 4 5.31 -4.43 26.67
CA ARG A 4 5.96 -3.19 27.09
C ARG A 4 5.16 -1.98 26.63
N PRO A 5 5.17 -0.84 27.36
CA PRO A 5 4.62 0.40 26.86
C PRO A 5 5.28 0.75 25.51
N ALA A 6 4.52 1.28 24.58
CA ALA A 6 5.01 1.63 23.25
C ALA A 6 6.03 2.79 23.35
N GLN A 7 7.32 2.45 23.27
CA GLN A 7 8.44 3.41 23.16
C GLN A 7 9.03 3.34 21.75
N PHE A 8 8.21 3.56 20.72
CA PHE A 8 8.65 3.53 19.33
C PHE A 8 7.91 4.57 18.51
N ALA A 9 8.55 5.04 17.44
CA ALA A 9 7.96 6.01 16.52
C ALA A 9 7.27 5.29 15.35
N ALA A 10 5.96 5.46 15.24
CA ALA A 10 5.21 5.20 14.02
C ALA A 10 5.26 6.44 13.10
N ALA A 11 5.01 6.25 11.79
CA ALA A 11 4.76 7.39 10.91
C ALA A 11 3.60 8.24 11.47
N PRO A 12 3.62 9.58 11.33
CA PRO A 12 2.62 10.46 11.95
C PRO A 12 1.16 10.13 11.61
N SER A 13 0.95 9.46 10.47
CA SER A 13 -0.36 9.06 9.96
C SER A 13 -0.80 7.66 10.40
N VAL A 14 0.05 6.91 11.10
CA VAL A 14 -0.21 5.54 11.55
C VAL A 14 -0.66 5.55 13.01
N ALA A 15 -1.84 5.04 13.27
CA ALA A 15 -2.35 4.89 14.64
C ALA A 15 -1.81 3.60 15.27
N VAL A 16 -1.22 3.71 16.46
CA VAL A 16 -0.79 2.55 17.27
C VAL A 16 -1.95 2.14 18.17
N LEU A 17 -2.37 0.89 18.09
CA LEU A 17 -3.61 0.37 18.70
C LEU A 17 -3.36 -0.71 19.76
N SER A 18 -2.12 -1.08 20.02
CA SER A 18 -1.77 -2.03 21.07
C SER A 18 -0.39 -1.74 21.69
N PRO A 19 -0.11 -2.32 22.86
CA PRO A 19 1.27 -2.43 23.37
C PRO A 19 2.18 -3.17 22.40
N LEU A 20 3.47 -3.12 22.68
CA LEU A 20 4.48 -3.92 21.99
C LEU A 20 4.49 -5.35 22.56
N TYR A 21 4.47 -6.32 21.69
CA TYR A 21 4.59 -7.75 22.01
C TYR A 21 5.88 -8.31 21.46
N SER A 22 6.79 -8.75 22.33
CA SER A 22 8.03 -9.42 21.94
C SER A 22 7.78 -10.92 21.81
N ILE A 23 8.05 -11.48 20.64
CA ILE A 23 7.86 -12.89 20.30
C ILE A 23 9.22 -13.45 19.89
N LEU A 24 10.00 -13.94 20.87
CA LEU A 24 11.37 -14.38 20.67
C LEU A 24 12.26 -13.31 20.02
N ASP A 25 13.47 -13.68 19.63
CA ASP A 25 14.38 -12.76 18.95
C ASP A 25 14.21 -12.85 17.43
N TYR A 26 14.38 -11.72 16.74
CA TYR A 26 14.26 -11.66 15.27
C TYR A 26 15.35 -12.49 14.55
N ASP A 27 16.45 -12.80 15.23
CA ASP A 27 17.54 -13.64 14.73
C ASP A 27 17.25 -15.15 14.88
N THR A 28 16.11 -15.53 15.51
CA THR A 28 15.71 -16.93 15.63
C THR A 28 15.22 -17.44 14.28
N PRO A 29 15.95 -18.38 13.63
CA PRO A 29 15.54 -18.91 12.33
C PRO A 29 14.31 -19.82 12.46
N LEU A 30 13.32 -19.61 11.59
CA LEU A 30 12.15 -20.50 11.48
C LEU A 30 12.24 -21.32 10.20
N HIS A 31 12.20 -22.64 10.32
CA HIS A 31 12.11 -23.55 9.15
C HIS A 31 10.76 -23.44 8.45
N THR A 32 9.69 -23.21 9.21
CA THR A 32 8.32 -23.01 8.71
C THR A 32 7.76 -21.70 9.24
N ALA A 33 6.77 -21.16 8.55
CA ALA A 33 6.10 -19.94 9.01
C ALA A 33 5.32 -20.21 10.31
N ALA A 34 5.44 -19.29 11.26
CA ALA A 34 4.64 -19.26 12.48
C ALA A 34 3.42 -18.33 12.28
N THR A 35 2.34 -18.62 12.98
CA THR A 35 1.17 -17.75 13.02
C THR A 35 1.24 -16.87 14.27
N VAL A 36 1.31 -15.56 14.04
CA VAL A 36 1.23 -14.54 15.09
C VAL A 36 -0.18 -13.99 15.12
N THR A 37 -0.85 -14.06 16.27
CA THR A 37 -2.18 -13.48 16.49
C THR A 37 -2.15 -12.54 17.69
N ILE A 38 -2.51 -11.27 17.48
CA ILE A 38 -2.56 -10.25 18.51
C ILE A 38 -3.98 -9.73 18.61
N ARG A 39 -4.56 -9.83 19.80
CA ARG A 39 -5.88 -9.26 20.12
C ARG A 39 -5.74 -7.78 20.45
N ALA A 40 -6.63 -6.98 19.90
CA ALA A 40 -6.71 -5.55 20.19
C ALA A 40 -8.13 -5.06 20.02
N TYR A 41 -8.52 -4.09 20.86
CA TYR A 41 -9.71 -3.31 20.57
C TYR A 41 -9.38 -2.27 19.49
N VAL A 42 -10.16 -2.30 18.41
CA VAL A 42 -9.97 -1.40 17.27
C VAL A 42 -11.27 -0.68 16.97
N PRO A 43 -11.29 0.67 16.96
CA PRO A 43 -12.45 1.44 16.52
C PRO A 43 -12.96 0.99 15.15
N GLN A 44 -14.27 0.93 14.98
CA GLN A 44 -14.91 0.35 13.79
C GLN A 44 -14.41 0.95 12.47
N ASN A 45 -14.19 2.26 12.43
CA ASN A 45 -13.68 2.97 11.26
C ASN A 45 -12.21 2.63 10.90
N LEU A 46 -11.42 2.10 11.84
CA LEU A 46 -10.02 1.71 11.59
C LEU A 46 -9.86 0.21 11.31
N GLN A 47 -10.87 -0.62 11.61
CA GLN A 47 -10.78 -2.07 11.42
C GLN A 47 -10.37 -2.51 10.01
N PRO A 48 -10.89 -1.93 8.92
CA PRO A 48 -10.49 -2.32 7.56
C PRO A 48 -9.01 -2.02 7.25
N HIS A 49 -8.42 -1.06 7.95
CA HIS A 49 -7.07 -0.54 7.73
C HIS A 49 -6.06 -1.02 8.77
N THR A 50 -6.48 -2.01 9.60
CA THR A 50 -5.68 -2.51 10.73
C THR A 50 -4.84 -3.71 10.32
N THR A 51 -3.58 -3.68 10.75
CA THR A 51 -2.54 -4.65 10.42
C THR A 51 -1.57 -4.84 11.59
N LEU A 52 -0.59 -5.73 11.46
CA LEU A 52 0.56 -5.75 12.36
C LEU A 52 1.67 -4.84 11.86
N GLY A 53 2.24 -4.08 12.76
CA GLY A 53 3.50 -3.40 12.61
C GLY A 53 4.64 -4.23 13.21
N PHE A 54 5.75 -4.32 12.51
CA PHE A 54 7.01 -4.87 13.01
C PHE A 54 7.88 -3.74 13.53
N VAL A 55 8.36 -3.87 14.76
CA VAL A 55 9.16 -2.83 15.42
C VAL A 55 10.62 -3.25 15.46
N ARG A 56 11.48 -2.43 14.85
CA ARG A 56 12.93 -2.65 14.88
C ARG A 56 13.65 -1.33 15.09
N LYS A 57 14.58 -1.30 16.03
CA LYS A 57 15.36 -0.08 16.39
C LYS A 57 14.45 1.14 16.63
N GLY A 58 13.32 0.93 17.33
CA GLY A 58 12.38 2.01 17.66
C GLY A 58 11.53 2.54 16.49
N LYS A 59 11.55 1.88 15.33
CA LYS A 59 10.71 2.24 14.16
C LYS A 59 9.73 1.14 13.84
N VAL A 60 8.49 1.52 13.53
CA VAL A 60 7.44 0.63 13.04
C VAL A 60 7.48 0.55 11.54
N SER A 61 7.44 -0.66 11.01
CA SER A 61 7.26 -0.96 9.59
C SER A 61 6.05 -1.88 9.40
N TYR A 62 5.47 -1.88 8.21
CA TYR A 62 4.37 -2.76 7.85
C TYR A 62 4.83 -4.24 7.89
N ALA A 63 4.13 -5.08 8.65
CA ALA A 63 4.39 -6.51 8.72
C ALA A 63 3.34 -7.34 7.97
N GLY A 64 2.12 -6.85 7.86
CA GLY A 64 1.01 -7.59 7.25
C GLY A 64 0.00 -8.08 8.27
N GLY A 65 -0.88 -8.97 7.82
CA GLY A 65 -2.00 -9.47 8.60
C GLY A 65 -3.27 -8.64 8.40
N LYS A 66 -4.40 -9.23 8.76
CA LYS A 66 -5.73 -8.59 8.66
C LYS A 66 -6.46 -8.70 9.98
N TYR A 67 -7.15 -7.65 10.35
CA TYR A 67 -8.03 -7.62 11.51
C TYR A 67 -9.33 -8.38 11.23
N LYS A 68 -9.65 -9.32 12.11
CA LYS A 68 -10.91 -10.07 12.06
C LYS A 68 -11.24 -10.55 13.46
N ASN A 69 -12.51 -10.41 13.90
CA ASN A 69 -13.01 -10.94 15.16
C ASN A 69 -12.16 -10.51 16.39
N GLY A 70 -11.76 -9.23 16.45
CA GLY A 70 -11.03 -8.70 17.60
C GLY A 70 -9.52 -8.99 17.61
N ALA A 71 -8.96 -9.53 16.52
CA ALA A 71 -7.54 -9.86 16.44
C ALA A 71 -6.95 -9.60 15.06
N VAL A 72 -5.64 -9.37 15.00
CA VAL A 72 -4.87 -9.39 13.75
C VAL A 72 -4.05 -10.67 13.70
N THR A 73 -4.14 -11.39 12.58
CA THR A 73 -3.40 -12.64 12.37
C THR A 73 -2.47 -12.51 11.17
N LEU A 74 -1.23 -12.93 11.35
CA LEU A 74 -0.16 -12.91 10.35
C LEU A 74 0.57 -14.26 10.34
N SER A 75 0.80 -14.82 9.16
CA SER A 75 1.76 -15.90 8.95
C SER A 75 3.11 -15.29 8.57
N THR A 76 4.14 -15.57 9.35
CA THR A 76 5.48 -14.95 9.16
C THR A 76 6.60 -15.93 9.48
N ARG A 77 7.75 -15.74 8.84
CA ARG A 77 9.01 -16.39 9.19
C ARG A 77 9.94 -15.50 10.03
N THR A 78 9.54 -14.26 10.27
CA THR A 78 10.28 -13.30 11.08
C THR A 78 9.62 -13.20 12.43
N LEU A 79 10.39 -13.42 13.49
CA LEU A 79 10.00 -13.20 14.88
C LEU A 79 10.55 -11.86 15.37
N GLY A 80 10.16 -11.43 16.56
CA GLY A 80 10.60 -10.17 17.16
C GLY A 80 9.44 -9.37 17.72
N ASP A 81 9.52 -8.05 17.61
CA ASP A 81 8.60 -7.13 18.24
C ASP A 81 7.47 -6.73 17.29
N PHE A 82 6.22 -6.94 17.72
CA PHE A 82 5.03 -6.61 16.96
C PHE A 82 4.07 -5.74 17.77
N CYS A 83 3.32 -4.90 17.07
CA CYS A 83 2.18 -4.17 17.63
C CYS A 83 1.04 -4.14 16.60
N VAL A 84 -0.19 -3.88 17.08
CA VAL A 84 -1.33 -3.62 16.19
C VAL A 84 -1.30 -2.14 15.82
N VAL A 85 -1.40 -1.86 14.53
CA VAL A 85 -1.44 -0.51 13.97
C VAL A 85 -2.54 -0.37 12.93
N ALA A 86 -2.98 0.85 12.67
CA ALA A 86 -3.86 1.16 11.55
C ALA A 86 -3.23 2.21 10.64
N ASP A 87 -3.32 1.98 9.33
CA ASP A 87 -2.93 2.92 8.29
C ASP A 87 -4.19 3.35 7.52
N PRO A 88 -4.83 4.48 7.91
CA PRO A 88 -6.03 4.96 7.25
C PRO A 88 -5.76 5.87 6.04
N VAL A 89 -4.49 6.08 5.67
CA VAL A 89 -4.11 7.05 4.64
C VAL A 89 -3.96 6.37 3.28
N PRO A 90 -4.75 6.79 2.27
CA PRO A 90 -4.67 6.20 0.95
C PRO A 90 -3.38 6.56 0.20
N PRO A 91 -2.96 5.71 -0.76
CA PRO A 91 -1.79 5.97 -1.57
C PRO A 91 -1.94 7.21 -2.45
N ARG A 92 -0.84 7.83 -2.84
CA ARG A 92 -0.79 8.99 -3.73
C ARG A 92 -0.42 8.58 -5.15
N ILE A 93 -1.12 9.20 -6.12
CA ILE A 93 -0.89 9.03 -7.56
C ILE A 93 -0.37 10.35 -8.11
N GLU A 94 0.84 10.36 -8.64
CA GLU A 94 1.49 11.54 -9.21
C GLU A 94 1.75 11.30 -10.71
N PRO A 95 1.00 11.93 -11.62
CA PRO A 95 1.30 11.86 -13.05
C PRO A 95 2.65 12.52 -13.36
N ARG A 96 3.44 11.89 -14.25
CA ARG A 96 4.74 12.41 -14.73
C ARG A 96 4.61 13.13 -16.07
N PHE A 97 3.42 13.54 -16.41
CA PHE A 97 3.09 14.35 -17.57
C PHE A 97 2.22 15.52 -17.13
N LYS A 98 2.14 16.57 -17.94
CA LYS A 98 1.33 17.74 -17.63
C LYS A 98 -0.13 17.47 -17.94
N ALA A 99 -0.99 17.56 -16.93
CA ALA A 99 -2.42 17.43 -17.11
C ALA A 99 -2.95 18.63 -17.94
N GLY A 100 -3.80 18.34 -18.93
CA GLY A 100 -4.37 19.37 -19.81
C GLY A 100 -3.56 19.68 -21.05
N GLU A 101 -2.30 19.19 -21.16
CA GLU A 101 -1.52 19.28 -22.40
C GLU A 101 -1.66 18.00 -23.22
N PRO A 102 -1.63 18.07 -24.57
CA PRO A 102 -1.62 16.89 -25.41
C PRO A 102 -0.40 16.01 -25.16
N ILE A 103 -0.62 14.71 -24.97
CA ILE A 103 0.42 13.72 -24.76
C ILE A 103 1.06 13.39 -26.10
N ARG A 104 2.28 13.87 -26.31
CA ARG A 104 3.06 13.65 -27.54
C ARG A 104 3.97 12.44 -27.44
N THR A 105 4.21 11.94 -26.22
CA THR A 105 5.06 10.79 -25.97
C THR A 105 4.35 9.48 -26.29
N ARG A 106 5.13 8.42 -26.55
CA ARG A 106 4.61 7.07 -26.79
C ARG A 106 4.08 6.40 -25.52
N SER A 107 4.38 6.94 -24.37
CA SER A 107 3.99 6.37 -23.08
C SER A 107 3.64 7.44 -22.05
N ILE A 108 2.86 7.07 -21.05
CA ILE A 108 2.58 7.86 -19.86
C ILE A 108 3.04 7.12 -18.63
N THR A 109 3.56 7.87 -17.66
CA THR A 109 4.09 7.32 -16.42
C THR A 109 3.45 8.01 -15.23
N PHE A 110 3.11 7.22 -14.21
CA PHE A 110 2.69 7.70 -12.90
C PHE A 110 3.69 7.25 -11.85
N ARG A 111 3.95 8.09 -10.87
CA ARG A 111 4.63 7.70 -9.65
C ARG A 111 3.58 7.38 -8.59
N LEU A 112 3.76 6.23 -7.93
CA LEU A 112 2.93 5.80 -6.82
C LEU A 112 3.71 5.93 -5.52
N ARG A 113 3.10 6.51 -4.52
CA ARG A 113 3.68 6.62 -3.17
C ARG A 113 2.67 6.20 -2.13
N ASP A 114 3.17 5.56 -1.10
CA ASP A 114 2.43 5.24 0.10
C ASP A 114 3.27 5.61 1.33
N ASN A 115 2.58 5.90 2.42
CA ASN A 115 3.22 6.39 3.65
C ASN A 115 3.67 5.27 4.59
N PHE A 116 3.06 4.07 4.49
CA PHE A 116 3.33 2.99 5.45
C PHE A 116 3.22 1.59 4.86
N SER A 117 2.03 1.19 4.40
CA SER A 117 1.75 -0.21 4.03
C SER A 117 2.26 -0.58 2.63
N GLY A 118 2.60 0.40 1.81
CA GLY A 118 3.05 0.21 0.43
C GLY A 118 1.90 -0.06 -0.54
N ILE A 119 2.22 -0.12 -1.83
CA ILE A 119 1.24 -0.32 -2.89
C ILE A 119 0.89 -1.81 -3.01
N GLY A 120 -0.36 -2.16 -2.76
CA GLY A 120 -0.90 -3.52 -2.85
C GLY A 120 -1.34 -3.89 -4.26
N SER A 121 -2.13 -3.02 -4.91
CA SER A 121 -2.61 -3.27 -6.27
C SER A 121 -2.89 -1.98 -7.03
N TYR A 122 -2.94 -2.08 -8.35
CA TYR A 122 -3.33 -0.99 -9.24
C TYR A 122 -4.01 -1.55 -10.49
N THR A 123 -4.93 -0.77 -11.06
CA THR A 123 -5.59 -1.06 -12.32
C THR A 123 -5.93 0.24 -13.05
N ALA A 124 -5.89 0.22 -14.37
CA ALA A 124 -6.27 1.37 -15.17
C ALA A 124 -7.18 1.00 -16.34
N THR A 125 -8.01 1.96 -16.74
CA THR A 125 -8.84 1.88 -17.92
C THR A 125 -8.69 3.13 -18.76
N LEU A 126 -8.82 2.97 -20.08
CA LEU A 126 -8.90 4.04 -21.06
C LEU A 126 -10.24 3.92 -21.78
N ASP A 127 -11.13 4.93 -21.64
CA ASP A 127 -12.54 4.90 -22.08
C ASP A 127 -13.32 3.67 -21.59
N GLY A 128 -12.97 3.18 -20.37
CA GLY A 128 -13.57 1.99 -19.76
C GLY A 128 -12.87 0.68 -20.09
N GLU A 129 -12.04 0.62 -21.12
CA GLU A 129 -11.28 -0.57 -21.51
C GLU A 129 -10.00 -0.69 -20.69
N TRP A 130 -9.75 -1.90 -20.17
CA TRP A 130 -8.54 -2.16 -19.38
C TRP A 130 -7.26 -1.96 -20.21
N ILE A 131 -6.26 -1.34 -19.58
CA ILE A 131 -4.94 -1.11 -20.16
C ILE A 131 -3.84 -1.70 -19.29
N LEU A 132 -2.79 -2.24 -19.93
CA LEU A 132 -1.61 -2.75 -19.27
C LEU A 132 -0.78 -1.60 -18.68
N LEU A 133 -0.37 -1.77 -17.42
CA LEU A 133 0.58 -0.92 -16.73
C LEU A 133 1.81 -1.73 -16.31
N GLU A 134 2.98 -1.35 -16.80
CA GLU A 134 4.26 -1.95 -16.43
C GLU A 134 4.82 -1.26 -15.17
N ARG A 135 5.14 -2.06 -14.14
CA ARG A 135 5.67 -1.54 -12.87
C ARG A 135 7.19 -1.54 -12.87
N ASN A 136 7.77 -0.42 -12.44
CA ASN A 136 9.17 -0.33 -12.03
C ASN A 136 9.24 -0.12 -10.50
N PRO A 137 9.49 -1.18 -9.71
CA PRO A 137 9.51 -1.09 -8.25
C PRO A 137 10.63 -0.20 -7.71
N MET A 138 11.78 -0.14 -8.38
CA MET A 138 12.94 0.66 -7.95
C MET A 138 12.64 2.16 -8.01
N GLN A 139 11.87 2.59 -8.99
CA GLN A 139 11.49 3.99 -9.17
C GLN A 139 10.14 4.33 -8.54
N GLY A 140 9.37 3.32 -8.10
CA GLY A 140 8.01 3.47 -7.62
C GLY A 140 7.06 3.98 -8.70
N THR A 141 7.28 3.57 -9.96
CA THR A 141 6.50 4.04 -11.11
C THR A 141 5.74 2.92 -11.80
N ILE A 142 4.65 3.31 -12.47
CA ILE A 142 3.91 2.48 -13.41
C ILE A 142 3.80 3.23 -14.74
N THR A 143 3.91 2.52 -15.85
CA THR A 143 3.95 3.10 -17.19
C THR A 143 2.99 2.36 -18.12
N HIS A 144 2.19 3.11 -18.88
CA HIS A 144 1.42 2.59 -20.00
C HIS A 144 2.06 3.04 -21.31
N THR A 145 2.28 2.10 -22.22
CA THR A 145 2.73 2.36 -23.60
C THR A 145 1.54 2.27 -24.54
N PHE A 146 1.28 3.36 -25.25
CA PHE A 146 0.17 3.45 -26.20
C PHE A 146 0.42 2.62 -27.46
N ASP A 147 -0.63 2.01 -27.93
CA ASP A 147 -0.70 1.40 -29.25
C ASP A 147 -1.46 2.36 -30.19
N ASP A 148 -0.80 2.91 -31.21
CA ASP A 148 -1.38 3.91 -32.11
C ASP A 148 -2.56 3.35 -32.92
N SER A 149 -2.66 2.03 -33.09
CA SER A 149 -3.80 1.39 -33.75
C SER A 149 -5.08 1.43 -32.88
N ARG A 150 -4.92 1.32 -31.55
CA ARG A 150 -6.02 1.32 -30.58
C ARG A 150 -6.29 2.71 -30.00
N THR A 151 -5.24 3.51 -29.89
CA THR A 151 -5.28 4.85 -29.30
C THR A 151 -4.68 5.89 -30.25
N PRO A 152 -5.37 6.20 -31.39
CA PRO A 152 -4.91 7.20 -32.36
C PRO A 152 -4.63 8.56 -31.75
N LYS A 153 -3.65 9.29 -32.31
CA LYS A 153 -3.35 10.66 -31.94
C LYS A 153 -4.47 11.62 -32.40
N GLY A 154 -4.55 12.78 -31.77
CA GLY A 154 -5.57 13.80 -32.06
C GLY A 154 -6.93 13.53 -31.43
N ARG A 155 -7.06 12.55 -30.54
CA ARG A 155 -8.30 12.21 -29.84
C ARG A 155 -8.15 12.35 -28.33
N SER A 156 -9.28 12.60 -27.67
CA SER A 156 -9.36 12.63 -26.22
C SER A 156 -9.89 11.29 -25.68
N TYR A 157 -9.34 10.87 -24.55
CA TYR A 157 -9.64 9.62 -23.86
C TYR A 157 -9.86 9.88 -22.38
N THR A 158 -10.77 9.15 -21.77
CA THR A 158 -10.94 9.15 -20.31
C THR A 158 -10.03 8.09 -19.69
N LEU A 159 -8.95 8.53 -19.04
CA LEU A 159 -8.03 7.66 -18.30
C LEU A 159 -8.44 7.62 -16.84
N GLN A 160 -8.64 6.42 -16.31
CA GLN A 160 -8.89 6.18 -14.90
C GLN A 160 -7.84 5.20 -14.35
N LEU A 161 -7.18 5.60 -13.27
CA LEU A 161 -6.22 4.78 -12.52
C LEU A 161 -6.71 4.62 -11.10
N THR A 162 -6.86 3.39 -10.65
CA THR A 162 -7.21 3.02 -9.29
C THR A 162 -6.00 2.35 -8.64
N VAL A 163 -5.60 2.82 -7.47
CA VAL A 163 -4.49 2.28 -6.69
C VAL A 163 -4.97 1.96 -5.29
N THR A 164 -4.61 0.78 -4.79
CA THR A 164 -4.95 0.33 -3.43
C THR A 164 -3.66 -0.05 -2.71
N ASP A 165 -3.52 0.37 -1.46
CA ASP A 165 -2.41 -0.04 -0.59
C ASP A 165 -2.66 -1.42 0.04
N ASN A 166 -1.72 -1.90 0.86
CA ASN A 166 -1.88 -3.20 1.53
C ASN A 166 -2.82 -3.16 2.76
N CYS A 167 -3.21 -1.98 3.22
CA CYS A 167 -4.23 -1.78 4.26
C CYS A 167 -5.63 -1.50 3.68
N GLY A 168 -5.81 -1.61 2.36
CA GLY A 168 -7.11 -1.51 1.70
C GLY A 168 -7.56 -0.08 1.40
N ASN A 169 -6.75 0.94 1.66
CA ASN A 169 -7.07 2.30 1.28
C ASN A 169 -6.93 2.47 -0.22
N LYS A 170 -7.86 3.23 -0.82
CA LYS A 170 -7.99 3.34 -2.28
C LYS A 170 -7.93 4.79 -2.73
N THR A 171 -7.15 5.06 -3.77
CA THR A 171 -7.14 6.32 -4.50
C THR A 171 -7.55 6.09 -5.95
N VAL A 172 -8.45 6.91 -6.45
CA VAL A 172 -8.88 6.92 -7.86
C VAL A 172 -8.45 8.24 -8.49
N TRP A 173 -7.64 8.15 -9.54
CA TRP A 173 -7.29 9.27 -10.40
C TRP A 173 -8.01 9.11 -11.74
N LYS A 174 -8.84 10.09 -12.10
CA LYS A 174 -9.61 10.08 -13.36
C LYS A 174 -9.49 11.42 -14.04
N ARG A 175 -9.07 11.45 -15.31
CA ARG A 175 -8.92 12.65 -16.13
C ARG A 175 -9.13 12.33 -17.60
N THR A 176 -9.61 13.32 -18.34
CA THR A 176 -9.51 13.32 -19.78
C THR A 176 -8.09 13.69 -20.19
N ILE A 177 -7.51 12.89 -21.07
CA ILE A 177 -6.21 13.11 -21.69
C ILE A 177 -6.41 13.25 -23.19
N THR A 178 -5.62 14.10 -23.83
CA THR A 178 -5.58 14.21 -25.30
C THR A 178 -4.27 13.62 -25.78
N ARG A 179 -4.36 12.80 -26.79
CA ARG A 179 -3.20 12.13 -27.34
C ARG A 179 -2.74 12.74 -28.67
#